data_ee8ee601035c5c6c064e6ad3aafb575d
#
_entry.id   ee8ee601035c5c6c064e6ad3aafb575d
#
_cell.length_a   1.000
_cell.length_b   1.000
_cell.length_c   1.000
_cell.angle_alpha   90.00
_cell.angle_beta   90.00
_cell.angle_gamma   90.00
#
_symmetry.space_group_name_H-M   'P 1'
#
loop_
_entity.id
_entity.type
_entity.pdbx_description
1 polymer ?
#
loop_
_entity_poly.entity_id
_entity_poly.type
_entity_poly.pdbx_seq_one_letter_code
_entity_poly.pdbx_strand_id
1 'polypeptide(L)'
;GESLTAVTDAIREKFGIAAAIAPMSDSDVRTVVETPDGPLAFQHYFVRDRCEPCVTGFRFEGASEARPSPPFSAAFEGAGPKMVVVCPSNPFISVDPILAIPGVRDMLQASAAPMIAVSPIVGGKAIKGPTAKMMNELGMPATALEVAKHYADLIDGFVLDEADGDVTDAVRGLGLGVLVTNTVMKSLDDRV
;
A
#
# COMPACT_ATOMS: atom_id res chain seq x y z
N GLY A 1 25.28 12.99 -0.55
CA GLY A 1 24.83 12.07 -1.60
C GLY A 1 23.64 12.67 -2.34
N GLU A 2 23.25 12.07 -3.44
CA GLU A 2 22.03 12.44 -4.15
C GLU A 2 20.79 12.00 -3.35
N SER A 3 19.67 12.72 -3.54
CA SER A 3 18.39 12.33 -2.93
C SER A 3 17.82 11.07 -3.58
N LEU A 4 16.95 10.36 -2.87
CA LEU A 4 16.27 9.19 -3.43
C LEU A 4 15.40 9.57 -4.64
N THR A 5 14.77 10.75 -4.61
CA THR A 5 14.04 11.33 -5.74
C THR A 5 14.93 11.45 -6.97
N ALA A 6 16.13 12.04 -6.84
CA ALA A 6 17.04 12.22 -7.97
C ALA A 6 17.53 10.87 -8.55
N VAL A 7 17.88 9.92 -7.69
CA VAL A 7 18.30 8.58 -8.11
C VAL A 7 17.16 7.83 -8.80
N THR A 8 15.94 7.92 -8.24
CA THR A 8 14.75 7.28 -8.83
C THR A 8 14.46 7.83 -10.21
N ASP A 9 14.54 9.14 -10.39
CA ASP A 9 14.29 9.80 -11.68
C ASP A 9 15.35 9.43 -12.72
N ALA A 10 16.63 9.43 -12.35
CA ALA A 10 17.71 8.99 -13.21
C ALA A 10 17.55 7.53 -13.69
N ILE A 11 17.10 6.65 -12.80
CA ILE A 11 16.80 5.25 -13.14
C ILE A 11 15.62 5.18 -14.11
N ARG A 12 14.52 5.89 -13.79
CA ARG A 12 13.31 6.00 -14.63
C ARG A 12 13.67 6.41 -16.07
N GLU A 13 14.46 7.48 -16.21
CA GLU A 13 14.91 7.98 -17.53
C GLU A 13 15.75 6.94 -18.27
N LYS A 14 16.71 6.32 -17.58
CA LYS A 14 17.57 5.29 -18.18
C LYS A 14 16.78 4.09 -18.73
N PHE A 15 15.65 3.76 -18.10
CA PHE A 15 14.74 2.70 -18.57
C PHE A 15 13.70 3.20 -19.60
N GLY A 16 13.69 4.48 -19.96
CA GLY A 16 12.75 5.06 -20.92
C GLY A 16 11.29 5.06 -20.41
N ILE A 17 11.09 5.07 -19.09
CA ILE A 17 9.75 5.06 -18.48
C ILE A 17 9.18 6.49 -18.53
N ALA A 18 8.09 6.68 -19.28
CA ALA A 18 7.44 7.99 -19.44
C ALA A 18 6.66 8.42 -18.18
N ALA A 19 6.08 7.47 -17.44
CA ALA A 19 5.35 7.77 -16.22
C ALA A 19 6.29 8.31 -15.13
N ALA A 20 5.85 9.32 -14.38
CA ALA A 20 6.58 9.80 -13.21
C ALA A 20 6.61 8.72 -12.13
N ILE A 21 7.77 8.50 -11.51
CA ILE A 21 7.95 7.62 -10.37
C ILE A 21 8.58 8.45 -9.25
N ALA A 22 7.91 8.50 -8.10
CA ALA A 22 8.38 9.25 -6.96
C ALA A 22 8.50 8.35 -5.72
N PRO A 23 9.57 8.46 -4.93
CA PRO A 23 9.60 7.85 -3.61
C PRO A 23 8.62 8.57 -2.68
N MET A 24 8.17 7.90 -1.62
CA MET A 24 7.30 8.51 -0.62
C MET A 24 7.99 9.69 0.09
N SER A 25 9.30 9.61 0.28
CA SER A 25 10.13 10.60 0.97
C SER A 25 11.59 10.49 0.54
N ASP A 26 12.33 11.58 0.67
CA ASP A 26 13.80 11.60 0.59
C ASP A 26 14.46 11.39 1.96
N SER A 27 13.67 11.32 3.04
CA SER A 27 14.13 11.01 4.40
C SER A 27 14.33 9.51 4.58
N ASP A 28 15.20 9.13 5.52
CA ASP A 28 15.45 7.73 5.87
C ASP A 28 14.30 7.19 6.74
N VAL A 29 13.31 6.57 6.10
CA VAL A 29 12.18 5.91 6.76
C VAL A 29 12.34 4.40 6.63
N ARG A 30 12.43 3.71 7.77
CA ARG A 30 12.70 2.27 7.83
C ARG A 30 11.57 1.51 8.48
N THR A 31 11.07 0.49 7.80
CA THR A 31 10.12 -0.45 8.41
C THR A 31 10.85 -1.43 9.31
N VAL A 32 10.42 -1.50 10.56
CA VAL A 32 10.83 -2.49 11.55
C VAL A 32 9.65 -3.42 11.80
N VAL A 33 9.90 -4.72 11.72
CA VAL A 33 8.95 -5.78 12.01
C VAL A 33 9.14 -6.21 13.45
N GLU A 34 8.11 -6.06 14.26
CA GLU A 34 8.11 -6.52 15.64
C GLU A 34 7.81 -8.02 15.69
N THR A 35 8.61 -8.77 16.44
CA THR A 35 8.45 -10.21 16.62
C THR A 35 8.60 -10.58 18.10
N PRO A 36 8.13 -11.77 18.55
CA PRO A 36 8.33 -12.22 19.92
C PRO A 36 9.81 -12.29 20.35
N ASP A 37 10.71 -12.50 19.37
CA ASP A 37 12.16 -12.61 19.62
C ASP A 37 12.87 -11.25 19.50
N GLY A 38 12.11 -10.16 19.29
CA GLY A 38 12.62 -8.80 19.18
C GLY A 38 12.43 -8.19 17.77
N PRO A 39 12.76 -6.91 17.62
CA PRO A 39 12.56 -6.19 16.37
C PRO A 39 13.55 -6.63 15.28
N LEU A 40 13.06 -6.72 14.05
CA LEU A 40 13.83 -7.05 12.86
C LEU A 40 13.74 -5.92 11.84
N ALA A 41 14.87 -5.50 11.27
CA ALA A 41 14.84 -4.67 10.07
C ALA A 41 14.10 -5.40 8.95
N PHE A 42 13.25 -4.69 8.19
CA PHE A 42 12.43 -5.29 7.14
C PHE A 42 13.21 -6.18 6.17
N GLN A 43 14.39 -5.75 5.75
CA GLN A 43 15.24 -6.53 4.84
C GLN A 43 15.69 -7.86 5.46
N HIS A 44 15.95 -7.90 6.76
CA HIS A 44 16.28 -9.14 7.45
C HIS A 44 15.05 -10.06 7.49
N TYR A 45 13.91 -9.55 7.93
CA TYR A 45 12.66 -10.30 7.97
C TYR A 45 12.27 -10.86 6.60
N PHE A 46 12.31 -10.01 5.57
CA PHE A 46 11.78 -10.38 4.25
C PHE A 46 12.74 -11.24 3.44
N VAL A 47 14.03 -10.89 3.41
CA VAL A 47 15.03 -11.53 2.55
C VAL A 47 15.76 -12.64 3.27
N ARG A 48 16.37 -12.36 4.43
CA ARG A 48 17.16 -13.33 5.18
C ARG A 48 16.27 -14.40 5.79
N ASP A 49 15.22 -13.99 6.49
CA ASP A 49 14.35 -14.86 7.29
C ASP A 49 13.09 -15.30 6.54
N ARG A 50 12.96 -14.92 5.26
CA ARG A 50 11.88 -15.34 4.32
C ARG A 50 10.48 -15.20 4.88
N CYS A 51 10.24 -14.19 5.71
CA CYS A 51 8.98 -13.93 6.41
C CYS A 51 8.56 -15.07 7.37
N GLU A 52 9.48 -15.91 7.83
CA GLU A 52 9.16 -17.01 8.76
C GLU A 52 8.83 -16.53 10.18
N PRO A 53 9.55 -15.56 10.79
CA PRO A 53 9.24 -15.08 12.13
C PRO A 53 7.77 -14.60 12.25
N CYS A 54 7.16 -14.85 13.42
CA CYS A 54 5.83 -14.38 13.72
C CYS A 54 5.83 -12.85 13.88
N VAL A 55 4.86 -12.17 13.26
CA VAL A 55 4.73 -10.71 13.34
C VAL A 55 3.78 -10.33 14.47
N THR A 56 4.21 -9.44 15.33
CA THR A 56 3.38 -8.87 16.40
C THR A 56 3.06 -7.39 16.19
N GLY A 57 3.69 -6.74 15.21
CA GLY A 57 3.45 -5.34 14.86
C GLY A 57 4.47 -4.79 13.89
N PHE A 58 4.29 -3.51 13.56
CA PHE A 58 5.19 -2.75 12.70
C PHE A 58 5.49 -1.39 13.30
N ARG A 59 6.69 -0.89 13.04
CA ARG A 59 7.11 0.46 13.38
C ARG A 59 7.87 1.06 12.20
N PHE A 60 7.65 2.35 11.97
CA PHE A 60 8.28 3.08 10.87
C PHE A 60 9.25 4.10 11.46
N GLU A 61 10.50 3.68 11.64
CA GLU A 61 11.55 4.55 12.18
C GLU A 61 11.84 5.70 11.23
N GLY A 62 11.96 6.91 11.79
CA GLY A 62 12.18 8.14 11.03
C GLY A 62 10.92 8.73 10.36
N ALA A 63 9.78 8.02 10.36
CA ALA A 63 8.57 8.51 9.69
C ALA A 63 8.05 9.80 10.33
N SER A 64 8.10 9.95 11.66
CA SER A 64 7.59 11.15 12.36
C SER A 64 8.28 12.46 11.98
N GLU A 65 9.52 12.39 11.52
CA GLU A 65 10.33 13.54 11.11
C GLU A 65 10.43 13.67 9.59
N ALA A 66 9.95 12.66 8.86
CA ALA A 66 9.97 12.65 7.41
C ALA A 66 8.96 13.65 6.82
N ARG A 67 9.20 13.99 5.57
CA ARG A 67 8.27 14.78 4.75
C ARG A 67 8.03 14.04 3.45
N PRO A 68 6.84 14.20 2.85
CA PRO A 68 6.60 13.70 1.50
C PRO A 68 7.68 14.23 0.54
N SER A 69 8.10 13.43 -0.42
CA SER A 69 9.05 13.91 -1.43
C SER A 69 8.46 15.07 -2.25
N PRO A 70 9.28 15.96 -2.80
CA PRO A 70 8.77 17.06 -3.60
C PRO A 70 7.86 16.64 -4.75
N PRO A 71 8.19 15.60 -5.57
CA PRO A 71 7.31 15.16 -6.63
C PRO A 71 6.02 14.49 -6.13
N PHE A 72 6.05 13.84 -4.94
CA PHE A 72 4.84 13.32 -4.31
C PHE A 72 3.88 14.46 -3.94
N SER A 73 4.38 15.50 -3.26
CA SER A 73 3.58 16.66 -2.88
C SER A 73 3.04 17.40 -4.11
N ALA A 74 3.89 17.63 -5.11
CA ALA A 74 3.50 18.33 -6.34
C ALA A 74 2.38 17.62 -7.11
N ALA A 75 2.25 16.29 -6.98
CA ALA A 75 1.15 15.55 -7.61
C ALA A 75 -0.24 15.95 -7.09
N PHE A 76 -0.32 16.54 -5.90
CA PHE A 76 -1.57 16.99 -5.26
C PHE A 76 -1.76 18.51 -5.33
N GLU A 77 -0.83 19.25 -5.92
CA GLU A 77 -0.92 20.71 -6.10
C GLU A 77 -1.72 21.08 -7.35
N GLY A 78 -2.19 22.33 -7.40
CA GLY A 78 -2.94 22.87 -8.54
C GLY A 78 -4.26 22.15 -8.76
N ALA A 79 -4.43 21.53 -9.93
CA ALA A 79 -5.63 20.75 -10.25
C ALA A 79 -5.68 19.40 -9.54
N GLY A 80 -4.55 18.97 -8.96
CA GLY A 80 -4.42 17.67 -8.33
C GLY A 80 -4.58 16.47 -9.28
N PRO A 81 -4.57 15.24 -8.74
CA PRO A 81 -4.78 14.04 -9.53
C PRO A 81 -6.27 13.91 -9.92
N LYS A 82 -6.54 13.19 -11.01
CA LYS A 82 -7.92 12.85 -11.40
C LYS A 82 -8.48 11.69 -10.56
N MET A 83 -7.61 10.85 -10.06
CA MET A 83 -7.93 9.67 -9.25
C MET A 83 -6.68 9.26 -8.48
N VAL A 84 -6.85 8.73 -7.30
CA VAL A 84 -5.79 8.07 -6.52
C VAL A 84 -6.11 6.58 -6.44
N VAL A 85 -5.14 5.74 -6.76
CA VAL A 85 -5.30 4.29 -6.70
C VAL A 85 -4.27 3.70 -5.75
N VAL A 86 -4.74 3.03 -4.70
CA VAL A 86 -3.92 2.16 -3.86
C VAL A 86 -3.86 0.80 -4.55
N CYS A 87 -2.70 0.52 -5.16
CA CYS A 87 -2.48 -0.76 -5.85
C CYS A 87 -2.55 -1.94 -4.88
N PRO A 88 -2.81 -3.18 -5.37
CA PRO A 88 -2.95 -4.39 -4.54
C PRO A 88 -1.61 -4.77 -3.90
N SER A 89 -1.23 -4.03 -2.89
CA SER A 89 0.01 -4.17 -2.12
C SER A 89 -0.28 -4.55 -0.67
N ASN A 90 0.74 -5.00 0.04
CA ASN A 90 0.61 -5.29 1.46
C ASN A 90 0.30 -4.00 2.26
N PRO A 91 -0.83 -3.92 2.98
CA PRO A 91 -1.21 -2.73 3.73
C PRO A 91 -0.12 -2.28 4.71
N PHE A 92 0.41 -3.19 5.49
CA PHE A 92 1.27 -2.90 6.64
C PHE A 92 2.69 -2.47 6.28
N ILE A 93 3.27 -3.05 5.22
CA ILE A 93 4.69 -2.84 4.88
C ILE A 93 4.91 -2.07 3.57
N SER A 94 3.83 -1.85 2.79
CA SER A 94 3.92 -1.11 1.53
C SER A 94 3.14 0.21 1.57
N VAL A 95 1.95 0.23 2.14
CA VAL A 95 1.07 1.41 2.15
C VAL A 95 1.20 2.19 3.45
N ASP A 96 1.11 1.53 4.61
CA ASP A 96 1.19 2.20 5.91
C ASP A 96 2.47 3.02 6.11
N PRO A 97 3.68 2.61 5.61
CA PRO A 97 4.85 3.46 5.68
C PRO A 97 4.68 4.82 4.98
N ILE A 98 3.93 4.84 3.88
CA ILE A 98 3.60 6.08 3.14
C ILE A 98 2.64 6.92 3.98
N LEU A 99 1.59 6.30 4.51
CA LEU A 99 0.57 6.95 5.31
C LEU A 99 1.07 7.43 6.68
N ALA A 100 2.18 6.86 7.17
CA ALA A 100 2.82 7.26 8.42
C ALA A 100 3.63 8.56 8.32
N ILE A 101 3.91 9.03 7.10
CA ILE A 101 4.60 10.30 6.90
C ILE A 101 3.64 11.44 7.21
N PRO A 102 4.03 12.40 8.11
CA PRO A 102 3.18 13.52 8.47
C PRO A 102 2.68 14.31 7.26
N GLY A 103 1.39 14.63 7.25
CA GLY A 103 0.72 15.39 6.19
C GLY A 103 0.27 14.57 4.99
N VAL A 104 0.71 13.30 4.84
CA VAL A 104 0.25 12.46 3.70
C VAL A 104 -1.22 12.15 3.80
N ARG A 105 -1.73 11.67 4.95
CA ARG A 105 -3.17 11.41 5.12
C ARG A 105 -4.01 12.65 4.91
N ASP A 106 -3.60 13.77 5.48
CA ASP A 106 -4.31 15.05 5.34
C ASP A 106 -4.36 15.50 3.88
N MET A 107 -3.26 15.34 3.14
CA MET A 107 -3.16 15.65 1.72
C MET A 107 -4.10 14.78 0.88
N LEU A 108 -4.16 13.48 1.18
CA LEU A 108 -5.03 12.53 0.51
C LEU A 108 -6.50 12.85 0.79
N GLN A 109 -6.87 13.10 2.05
CA GLN A 109 -8.24 13.44 2.46
C GLN A 109 -8.69 14.81 1.96
N ALA A 110 -7.78 15.77 1.82
CA ALA A 110 -8.07 17.09 1.24
C ALA A 110 -8.21 17.07 -0.28
N SER A 111 -7.77 16.00 -0.94
CA SER A 111 -7.89 15.87 -2.40
C SER A 111 -9.35 15.68 -2.80
N ALA A 112 -9.77 16.40 -3.85
CA ALA A 112 -11.09 16.18 -4.47
C ALA A 112 -11.13 14.93 -5.39
N ALA A 113 -9.97 14.30 -5.61
CA ALA A 113 -9.88 13.12 -6.46
C ALA A 113 -10.43 11.89 -5.74
N PRO A 114 -11.28 11.08 -6.38
CA PRO A 114 -11.73 9.82 -5.80
C PRO A 114 -10.53 8.91 -5.54
N MET A 115 -10.53 8.27 -4.36
CA MET A 115 -9.53 7.32 -3.95
C MET A 115 -10.09 5.90 -3.95
N ILE A 116 -9.42 5.00 -4.66
CA ILE A 116 -9.84 3.61 -4.82
C ILE A 116 -8.70 2.70 -4.38
N ALA A 117 -9.00 1.67 -3.60
CA ALA A 117 -8.05 0.63 -3.29
C ALA A 117 -8.42 -0.69 -3.96
N VAL A 118 -7.42 -1.47 -4.34
CA VAL A 118 -7.57 -2.81 -4.90
C VAL A 118 -7.12 -3.83 -3.87
N SER A 119 -7.92 -4.86 -3.63
CA SER A 119 -7.59 -5.90 -2.65
C SER A 119 -6.33 -6.70 -3.03
N PRO A 120 -5.35 -6.84 -2.13
CA PRO A 120 -4.24 -7.78 -2.30
C PRO A 120 -4.61 -9.22 -1.89
N ILE A 121 -5.79 -9.41 -1.29
CA ILE A 121 -6.30 -10.72 -0.87
C ILE A 121 -7.34 -11.19 -1.89
N VAL A 122 -7.19 -12.41 -2.34
CA VAL A 122 -8.08 -13.09 -3.29
C VAL A 122 -8.40 -14.48 -2.75
N GLY A 123 -9.67 -14.77 -2.49
CA GLY A 123 -10.12 -16.05 -1.95
C GLY A 123 -9.42 -16.41 -0.62
N GLY A 124 -9.24 -15.43 0.27
CA GLY A 124 -8.58 -15.63 1.57
C GLY A 124 -7.06 -15.82 1.51
N LYS A 125 -6.43 -15.54 0.36
CA LYS A 125 -4.98 -15.70 0.16
C LYS A 125 -4.35 -14.45 -0.44
N ALA A 126 -3.12 -14.16 -0.06
CA ALA A 126 -2.31 -13.20 -0.79
C ALA A 126 -1.78 -13.87 -2.08
N ILE A 127 -1.93 -13.20 -3.22
CA ILE A 127 -1.40 -13.70 -4.49
C ILE A 127 0.13 -13.74 -4.46
N LYS A 128 0.74 -12.76 -3.77
CA LYS A 128 2.20 -12.69 -3.55
C LYS A 128 2.50 -12.10 -2.16
N GLY A 129 3.62 -12.53 -1.60
CA GLY A 129 4.12 -11.99 -0.33
C GLY A 129 3.36 -12.45 0.91
N PRO A 130 3.71 -11.94 2.08
CA PRO A 130 3.27 -12.46 3.37
C PRO A 130 1.98 -11.83 3.91
N THR A 131 1.19 -11.08 3.11
CA THR A 131 0.05 -10.29 3.60
C THR A 131 -0.93 -11.13 4.41
N ALA A 132 -1.37 -12.28 3.88
CA ALA A 132 -2.33 -13.15 4.57
C ALA A 132 -1.76 -13.71 5.88
N LYS A 133 -0.47 -14.11 5.89
CA LYS A 133 0.25 -14.54 7.09
C LYS A 133 0.26 -13.42 8.13
N MET A 134 0.68 -12.20 7.75
CA MET A 134 0.76 -11.05 8.64
C MET A 134 -0.61 -10.70 9.23
N MET A 135 -1.67 -10.70 8.43
CA MET A 135 -3.03 -10.47 8.91
C MET A 135 -3.42 -11.47 10.00
N ASN A 136 -3.22 -12.76 9.74
CA ASN A 136 -3.55 -13.82 10.71
C ASN A 136 -2.74 -13.69 12.01
N GLU A 137 -1.46 -13.37 11.93
CA GLU A 137 -0.59 -13.21 13.09
C GLU A 137 -0.93 -11.97 13.92
N LEU A 138 -1.46 -10.93 13.27
CA LEU A 138 -2.00 -9.74 13.93
C LEU A 138 -3.44 -9.93 14.43
N GLY A 139 -3.99 -11.15 14.36
CA GLY A 139 -5.34 -11.47 14.82
C GLY A 139 -6.45 -10.97 13.91
N MET A 140 -6.14 -10.64 12.65
CA MET A 140 -7.09 -10.20 11.64
C MET A 140 -7.36 -11.33 10.65
N PRO A 141 -8.62 -11.64 10.30
CA PRO A 141 -8.92 -12.54 9.20
C PRO A 141 -8.28 -12.07 7.88
N ALA A 142 -7.65 -12.99 7.15
CA ALA A 142 -7.04 -12.67 5.85
C ALA A 142 -8.12 -12.60 4.76
N THR A 143 -8.93 -11.54 4.78
CA THR A 143 -10.03 -11.31 3.85
C THR A 143 -9.94 -9.94 3.17
N ALA A 144 -10.55 -9.82 1.99
CA ALA A 144 -10.68 -8.55 1.30
C ALA A 144 -11.49 -7.53 2.13
N LEU A 145 -12.47 -7.99 2.92
CA LEU A 145 -13.23 -7.13 3.83
C LEU A 145 -12.34 -6.47 4.90
N GLU A 146 -11.42 -7.20 5.51
CA GLU A 146 -10.51 -6.63 6.52
C GLU A 146 -9.56 -5.61 5.89
N VAL A 147 -9.12 -5.83 4.66
CA VAL A 147 -8.34 -4.81 3.91
C VAL A 147 -9.19 -3.57 3.63
N ALA A 148 -10.46 -3.74 3.24
CA ALA A 148 -11.36 -2.61 3.02
C ALA A 148 -11.58 -1.81 4.33
N LYS A 149 -11.74 -2.47 5.47
CA LYS A 149 -11.84 -1.83 6.79
C LYS A 149 -10.57 -1.04 7.15
N HIS A 150 -9.39 -1.57 6.79
CA HIS A 150 -8.11 -0.92 7.05
C HIS A 150 -7.99 0.46 6.36
N TYR A 151 -8.65 0.62 5.21
CA TYR A 151 -8.61 1.85 4.42
C TYR A 151 -9.91 2.65 4.45
N ALA A 152 -10.95 2.21 5.18
CA ALA A 152 -12.30 2.75 5.08
C ALA A 152 -12.43 4.26 5.40
N ASP A 153 -11.51 4.80 6.19
CA ASP A 153 -11.44 6.23 6.52
C ASP A 153 -10.77 7.09 5.42
N LEU A 154 -10.23 6.44 4.39
CA LEU A 154 -9.39 7.09 3.39
C LEU A 154 -9.89 6.94 1.97
N ILE A 155 -10.60 5.85 1.65
CA ILE A 155 -11.00 5.50 0.28
C ILE A 155 -12.50 5.71 0.03
N ASP A 156 -12.85 6.02 -1.22
CA ASP A 156 -14.24 6.14 -1.69
C ASP A 156 -14.74 4.83 -2.31
N GLY A 157 -13.83 3.99 -2.79
CA GLY A 157 -14.18 2.75 -3.47
C GLY A 157 -13.17 1.64 -3.26
N PHE A 158 -13.65 0.40 -3.41
CA PHE A 158 -12.84 -0.79 -3.24
C PHE A 158 -13.07 -1.80 -4.37
N VAL A 159 -11.99 -2.32 -4.93
CA VAL A 159 -12.03 -3.32 -5.99
C VAL A 159 -11.73 -4.69 -5.40
N LEU A 160 -12.66 -5.62 -5.61
CA LEU A 160 -12.61 -7.02 -5.18
C LEU A 160 -12.34 -7.94 -6.37
N ASP A 161 -11.64 -9.03 -6.13
CA ASP A 161 -11.64 -10.15 -7.07
C ASP A 161 -13.00 -10.86 -7.08
N GLU A 162 -13.34 -11.50 -8.19
CA GLU A 162 -14.57 -12.29 -8.33
C GLU A 162 -14.67 -13.41 -7.28
N ALA A 163 -13.53 -13.95 -6.84
CA ALA A 163 -13.46 -14.96 -5.79
C ALA A 163 -13.92 -14.47 -4.40
N ASP A 164 -13.99 -13.16 -4.20
CA ASP A 164 -14.41 -12.52 -2.94
C ASP A 164 -15.75 -11.78 -3.09
N GLY A 165 -16.53 -12.10 -4.13
CA GLY A 165 -17.81 -11.43 -4.41
C GLY A 165 -18.85 -11.57 -3.29
N ASP A 166 -18.72 -12.56 -2.45
CA ASP A 166 -19.59 -12.80 -1.28
C ASP A 166 -19.48 -11.73 -0.18
N VAL A 167 -18.35 -11.02 -0.10
CA VAL A 167 -18.17 -9.94 0.89
C VAL A 167 -18.61 -8.55 0.37
N THR A 168 -19.11 -8.46 -0.86
CA THR A 168 -19.49 -7.19 -1.52
C THR A 168 -20.41 -6.33 -0.66
N ASP A 169 -21.47 -6.91 -0.10
CA ASP A 169 -22.44 -6.15 0.69
C ASP A 169 -21.87 -5.69 2.04
N ALA A 170 -20.97 -6.49 2.61
CA ALA A 170 -20.26 -6.08 3.83
C ALA A 170 -19.32 -4.90 3.57
N VAL A 171 -18.62 -4.87 2.41
CA VAL A 171 -17.78 -3.74 2.01
C VAL A 171 -18.62 -2.50 1.70
N ARG A 172 -19.76 -2.65 1.01
CA ARG A 172 -20.72 -1.55 0.80
C ARG A 172 -21.25 -0.99 2.12
N GLY A 173 -21.43 -1.85 3.11
CA GLY A 173 -21.83 -1.46 4.47
C GLY A 173 -20.85 -0.52 5.18
N LEU A 174 -19.60 -0.44 4.70
CA LEU A 174 -18.60 0.53 5.16
C LEU A 174 -18.78 1.94 4.51
N GLY A 175 -19.76 2.10 3.62
CA GLY A 175 -19.98 3.35 2.86
C GLY A 175 -19.17 3.44 1.57
N LEU A 176 -18.50 2.36 1.14
CA LEU A 176 -17.62 2.34 -0.02
C LEU A 176 -18.36 1.95 -1.31
N GLY A 177 -17.99 2.56 -2.43
CA GLY A 177 -18.30 2.01 -3.75
C GLY A 177 -17.56 0.69 -3.96
N VAL A 178 -18.21 -0.30 -4.62
CA VAL A 178 -17.57 -1.61 -4.83
C VAL A 178 -17.63 -2.02 -6.30
N LEU A 179 -16.48 -2.41 -6.82
CA LEU A 179 -16.35 -3.07 -8.11
C LEU A 179 -15.83 -4.49 -7.89
N VAL A 180 -16.54 -5.48 -8.46
CA VAL A 180 -16.10 -6.87 -8.48
C VAL A 180 -15.65 -7.22 -9.90
N THR A 181 -14.42 -7.67 -10.05
CA THR A 181 -13.85 -8.02 -11.35
C THR A 181 -12.67 -8.98 -11.17
N ASN A 182 -12.20 -9.60 -12.26
CA ASN A 182 -10.95 -10.38 -12.19
C ASN A 182 -9.76 -9.43 -11.94
N THR A 183 -9.11 -9.58 -10.79
CA THR A 183 -7.93 -8.76 -10.40
C THR A 183 -6.61 -9.51 -10.57
N VAL A 184 -6.64 -10.82 -10.87
CA VAL A 184 -5.45 -11.65 -10.99
C VAL A 184 -4.93 -11.65 -12.42
N MET A 185 -3.93 -10.81 -12.67
CA MET A 185 -3.28 -10.71 -13.99
C MET A 185 -2.34 -11.90 -14.24
N LYS A 186 -2.75 -12.83 -15.07
CA LYS A 186 -1.99 -14.05 -15.43
C LYS A 186 -1.23 -13.89 -16.76
N SER A 187 -1.70 -13.04 -17.64
CA SER A 187 -1.14 -12.79 -18.97
C SER A 187 -0.84 -11.29 -19.20
N LEU A 188 -0.25 -10.96 -20.34
CA LEU A 188 -0.09 -9.58 -20.76
C LEU A 188 -1.44 -8.94 -21.11
N ASP A 189 -2.36 -9.72 -21.68
CA ASP A 189 -3.69 -9.25 -22.08
C ASP A 189 -4.56 -8.86 -20.87
N ASP A 190 -4.29 -9.44 -19.70
CA ASP A 190 -4.96 -9.05 -18.44
C ASP A 190 -4.48 -7.69 -17.90
N ARG A 191 -3.46 -7.09 -18.52
CA ARG A 191 -2.81 -5.84 -18.05
C ARG A 191 -3.13 -4.63 -18.90
N VAL A 192 -3.97 -4.80 -19.92
CA VAL A 192 -4.33 -3.75 -20.91
C VAL A 192 -5.77 -3.29 -20.72
#